data_ebaa596566bdf354f62dd47b4509eafe
#
_entry.id   ebaa596566bdf354f62dd47b4509eafe
#
_cell.length_a   1.000
_cell.length_b   1.000
_cell.length_c   1.000
_cell.angle_alpha   90.00
_cell.angle_beta   90.00
_cell.angle_gamma   90.00
#
_symmetry.space_group_name_H-M   'P 1'
#
loop_
_entity.id
_entity.type
_entity.pdbx_description
1 polymer ?
#
loop_
_entity_poly.entity_id
_entity_poly.type
_entity_poly.pdbx_seq_one_letter_code
_entity_poly.pdbx_strand_id
1 'polypeptide(L)'
;MITVPRSLILGLAALLSAYHILLGVYSLDLPDQRGPVIVALVLYAVATVLSLWPTSPTRMPLWLSFFDLAVCAALPLLVGSTLDGSSPSNGYATWYVAAVGTLMTIVATRKNQVVAWIGVGFLVVHTIVWAGPAALGSMGVIGSVVWVTIAVTLSRGLARAGRDARQFARAEREATEWQAAQEAHLYERQVRLEHTSRLAVPMLRRIVERQGRLTTAQRQECRYLEAAIRDEIRGRRLLNDEVRKQVMAARRRGAIVTLLDEGGMDDVEGLERDAILNELAAAIGSTNADTIIARTAAGPNATAVTVVGLRSTDPSVSALGQDSPDDEVDLWLEIPRREQAAFDDRLMQVLTAEK
;
A
#
# COMPACT_ATOMS: atom_id res chain seq x y z
N MET A 1 6.50 -7.16 20.16
CA MET A 1 6.08 -8.53 19.82
C MET A 1 7.16 -9.51 20.28
N ILE A 2 6.86 -10.42 21.21
CA ILE A 2 7.80 -11.47 21.61
C ILE A 2 7.85 -12.48 20.48
N THR A 3 8.86 -12.40 19.65
CA THR A 3 9.11 -13.41 18.61
C THR A 3 9.96 -14.50 19.20
N VAL A 4 9.37 -15.68 19.39
CA VAL A 4 10.15 -16.87 19.81
C VAL A 4 11.17 -17.16 18.69
N PRO A 5 12.47 -17.17 18.98
CA PRO A 5 13.48 -17.39 17.96
C PRO A 5 13.34 -18.80 17.38
N ARG A 6 13.42 -18.91 16.05
CA ARG A 6 13.30 -20.19 15.34
C ARG A 6 14.30 -21.23 15.83
N SER A 7 15.49 -20.81 16.19
CA SER A 7 16.56 -21.66 16.74
C SER A 7 16.14 -22.38 18.02
N LEU A 8 15.37 -21.72 18.88
CA LEU A 8 14.87 -22.32 20.13
C LEU A 8 13.86 -23.44 19.85
N ILE A 9 12.94 -23.22 18.89
CA ILE A 9 11.94 -24.23 18.49
C ILE A 9 12.65 -25.44 17.85
N LEU A 10 13.60 -25.19 16.95
CA LEU A 10 14.39 -26.25 16.30
C LEU A 10 15.24 -27.00 17.32
N GLY A 11 15.86 -26.31 18.28
CA GLY A 11 16.65 -26.91 19.33
C GLY A 11 15.81 -27.83 20.24
N LEU A 12 14.62 -27.39 20.63
CA LEU A 12 13.71 -28.20 21.44
C LEU A 12 13.23 -29.46 20.69
N ALA A 13 12.87 -29.29 19.40
CA ALA A 13 12.46 -30.44 18.58
C ALA A 13 13.61 -31.43 18.37
N ALA A 14 14.84 -30.94 18.16
CA ALA A 14 16.04 -31.78 18.03
C ALA A 14 16.34 -32.51 19.32
N LEU A 15 16.22 -31.84 20.49
CA LEU A 15 16.41 -32.43 21.79
C LEU A 15 15.43 -33.58 22.05
N LEU A 16 14.12 -33.35 21.78
CA LEU A 16 13.08 -34.38 21.91
C LEU A 16 13.32 -35.56 20.97
N SER A 17 13.71 -35.30 19.74
CA SER A 17 14.00 -36.36 18.76
C SER A 17 15.23 -37.16 19.16
N ALA A 18 16.30 -36.52 19.63
CA ALA A 18 17.50 -37.18 20.15
C ALA A 18 17.16 -38.07 21.38
N TYR A 19 16.28 -37.58 22.26
CA TYR A 19 15.79 -38.35 23.39
C TYR A 19 15.10 -39.64 22.96
N HIS A 20 14.25 -39.62 21.92
CA HIS A 20 13.60 -40.84 21.42
C HIS A 20 14.60 -41.82 20.79
N ILE A 21 15.63 -41.32 20.10
CA ILE A 21 16.71 -42.16 19.57
C ILE A 21 17.45 -42.86 20.71
N LEU A 22 17.77 -42.09 21.78
CA LEU A 22 18.43 -42.64 22.98
C LEU A 22 17.61 -43.74 23.62
N LEU A 23 16.28 -43.56 23.78
CA LEU A 23 15.38 -44.57 24.31
C LEU A 23 15.35 -45.82 23.41
N GLY A 24 15.33 -45.65 22.10
CA GLY A 24 15.40 -46.74 21.14
C GLY A 24 16.69 -47.54 21.22
N VAL A 25 17.83 -46.85 21.37
CA VAL A 25 19.14 -47.52 21.58
C VAL A 25 19.17 -48.26 22.91
N TYR A 26 18.67 -47.65 23.98
CA TYR A 26 18.59 -48.27 25.31
C TYR A 26 17.73 -49.54 25.32
N SER A 27 16.70 -49.62 24.49
CA SER A 27 15.78 -50.75 24.41
C SER A 27 16.17 -51.82 23.39
N LEU A 28 17.35 -51.74 22.75
CA LEU A 28 17.79 -52.66 21.68
C LEU A 28 17.89 -54.15 22.09
N ASP A 29 18.00 -54.42 23.39
CA ASP A 29 18.11 -55.77 23.91
C ASP A 29 16.75 -56.43 24.22
N LEU A 30 15.63 -55.68 24.09
CA LEU A 30 14.30 -56.19 24.37
C LEU A 30 13.62 -56.88 23.18
N PRO A 31 13.77 -56.43 21.91
CA PRO A 31 13.19 -57.06 20.73
C PRO A 31 13.89 -58.39 20.38
N ASP A 32 13.12 -59.36 19.85
CA ASP A 32 13.66 -60.64 19.38
C ASP A 32 14.71 -60.49 18.27
N GLN A 33 14.57 -59.44 17.45
CA GLN A 33 15.50 -59.15 16.37
C GLN A 33 15.92 -57.67 16.42
N ARG A 34 17.23 -57.40 16.54
CA ARG A 34 17.80 -56.03 16.57
C ARG A 34 17.79 -55.34 15.21
N GLY A 35 17.87 -56.08 14.10
CA GLY A 35 18.01 -55.56 12.75
C GLY A 35 16.90 -54.56 12.36
N PRO A 36 15.62 -54.94 12.41
CA PRO A 36 14.50 -54.05 12.09
C PRO A 36 14.46 -52.80 12.96
N VAL A 37 14.81 -52.88 14.25
CA VAL A 37 14.85 -51.75 15.18
C VAL A 37 15.97 -50.75 14.83
N ILE A 38 17.13 -51.26 14.45
CA ILE A 38 18.26 -50.39 13.98
C ILE A 38 17.87 -49.68 12.70
N VAL A 39 17.22 -50.33 11.74
CA VAL A 39 16.71 -49.70 10.52
C VAL A 39 15.69 -48.60 10.86
N ALA A 40 14.77 -48.88 11.79
CA ALA A 40 13.79 -47.89 12.24
C ALA A 40 14.45 -46.65 12.89
N LEU A 41 15.48 -46.85 13.73
CA LEU A 41 16.25 -45.76 14.34
C LEU A 41 16.96 -44.90 13.30
N VAL A 42 17.60 -45.52 12.31
CA VAL A 42 18.28 -44.79 11.22
C VAL A 42 17.26 -44.01 10.39
N LEU A 43 16.14 -44.60 10.01
CA LEU A 43 15.07 -43.94 9.27
C LEU A 43 14.54 -42.70 10.03
N TYR A 44 14.28 -42.87 11.34
CA TYR A 44 13.82 -41.78 12.19
C TYR A 44 14.86 -40.67 12.32
N ALA A 45 16.14 -41.02 12.52
CA ALA A 45 17.21 -40.01 12.60
C ALA A 45 17.35 -39.22 11.29
N VAL A 46 17.32 -39.89 10.14
CA VAL A 46 17.39 -39.23 8.82
C VAL A 46 16.19 -38.33 8.61
N ALA A 47 14.96 -38.79 8.86
CA ALA A 47 13.75 -38.02 8.75
C ALA A 47 13.79 -36.74 9.62
N THR A 48 14.22 -36.90 10.88
CA THR A 48 14.34 -35.78 11.82
C THR A 48 15.38 -34.76 11.36
N VAL A 49 16.57 -35.21 10.94
CA VAL A 49 17.63 -34.28 10.45
C VAL A 49 17.17 -33.52 9.21
N LEU A 50 16.54 -34.18 8.25
CA LEU A 50 16.01 -33.52 7.04
C LEU A 50 14.89 -32.54 7.39
N SER A 51 14.00 -32.94 8.32
CA SER A 51 12.86 -32.11 8.73
C SER A 51 13.23 -30.93 9.62
N LEU A 52 14.35 -30.98 10.35
CA LEU A 52 14.84 -29.89 11.20
C LEU A 52 15.98 -29.10 10.56
N TRP A 53 16.32 -29.34 9.29
CA TRP A 53 17.44 -28.65 8.63
C TRP A 53 17.31 -27.11 8.74
N PRO A 54 18.32 -26.42 9.29
CA PRO A 54 18.21 -25.00 9.67
C PRO A 54 17.88 -24.05 8.52
N THR A 55 18.40 -24.33 7.31
CA THR A 55 18.22 -23.50 6.10
C THR A 55 16.93 -23.83 5.33
N SER A 56 16.18 -24.85 5.77
CA SER A 56 14.96 -25.28 5.09
C SER A 56 13.85 -24.20 5.16
N PRO A 57 12.98 -24.11 4.12
CA PRO A 57 11.85 -23.18 4.13
C PRO A 57 10.93 -23.40 5.32
N THR A 58 10.23 -22.35 5.77
CA THR A 58 9.26 -22.45 6.87
C THR A 58 8.10 -23.41 6.54
N ARG A 59 7.72 -23.49 5.26
CA ARG A 59 6.78 -24.49 4.76
C ARG A 59 7.54 -25.73 4.29
N MET A 60 7.21 -26.89 4.83
CA MET A 60 7.81 -28.14 4.43
C MET A 60 7.45 -28.50 2.98
N PRO A 61 8.42 -28.88 2.12
CA PRO A 61 8.10 -29.37 0.77
C PRO A 61 7.32 -30.68 0.85
N LEU A 62 6.41 -30.91 -0.09
CA LEU A 62 5.50 -32.06 -0.07
C LEU A 62 6.25 -33.39 -0.09
N TRP A 63 7.31 -33.51 -0.88
CA TRP A 63 8.10 -34.75 -0.94
C TRP A 63 8.66 -35.16 0.43
N LEU A 64 9.12 -34.18 1.24
CA LEU A 64 9.66 -34.45 2.57
C LEU A 64 8.52 -34.85 3.54
N SER A 65 7.34 -34.21 3.44
CA SER A 65 6.18 -34.59 4.24
C SER A 65 5.69 -36.01 3.95
N PHE A 66 5.73 -36.42 2.67
CA PHE A 66 5.40 -37.80 2.29
C PHE A 66 6.49 -38.78 2.72
N PHE A 67 7.74 -38.39 2.68
CA PHE A 67 8.84 -39.18 3.24
C PHE A 67 8.66 -39.40 4.75
N ASP A 68 8.39 -38.32 5.50
CA ASP A 68 8.08 -38.40 6.94
C ASP A 68 6.86 -39.27 7.24
N LEU A 69 5.83 -39.22 6.40
CA LEU A 69 4.66 -40.08 6.49
C LEU A 69 5.01 -41.56 6.25
N ALA A 70 5.86 -41.81 5.25
CA ALA A 70 6.33 -43.19 4.99
C ALA A 70 7.16 -43.72 6.15
N VAL A 71 8.03 -42.91 6.75
CA VAL A 71 8.79 -43.26 7.95
C VAL A 71 7.82 -43.50 9.13
N CYS A 72 6.81 -42.63 9.31
CA CYS A 72 5.77 -42.80 10.32
C CYS A 72 5.05 -44.16 10.22
N ALA A 73 4.79 -44.64 9.01
CA ALA A 73 4.20 -45.94 8.79
C ALA A 73 5.22 -47.10 8.99
N ALA A 74 6.46 -46.88 8.58
CA ALA A 74 7.53 -47.90 8.67
C ALA A 74 7.93 -48.20 10.12
N LEU A 75 8.01 -47.20 11.02
CA LEU A 75 8.44 -47.37 12.38
C LEU A 75 7.58 -48.39 13.17
N PRO A 76 6.24 -48.24 13.25
CA PRO A 76 5.39 -49.20 13.95
C PRO A 76 5.44 -50.61 13.33
N LEU A 77 5.54 -50.71 12.00
CA LEU A 77 5.61 -51.99 11.30
C LEU A 77 6.94 -52.73 11.57
N LEU A 78 8.07 -52.00 11.51
CA LEU A 78 9.40 -52.58 11.74
C LEU A 78 9.58 -52.98 13.21
N VAL A 79 9.27 -52.11 14.17
CA VAL A 79 9.46 -52.35 15.59
C VAL A 79 8.37 -53.30 16.12
N GLY A 80 7.11 -53.10 15.73
CA GLY A 80 5.99 -53.96 16.16
C GLY A 80 6.11 -55.40 15.69
N SER A 81 6.78 -55.67 14.54
CA SER A 81 7.03 -57.04 14.10
C SER A 81 8.03 -57.82 14.99
N THR A 82 8.78 -57.13 15.83
CA THR A 82 9.82 -57.71 16.72
C THR A 82 9.40 -57.73 18.18
N LEU A 83 8.19 -57.25 18.49
CA LEU A 83 7.63 -57.18 19.83
C LEU A 83 6.34 -58.00 19.94
N ASP A 84 6.06 -58.53 21.11
CA ASP A 84 4.79 -59.22 21.37
C ASP A 84 3.68 -58.21 21.72
N GLY A 85 2.62 -58.12 20.87
CA GLY A 85 1.47 -57.25 21.08
C GLY A 85 0.63 -57.59 22.31
N SER A 86 0.75 -58.82 22.85
CA SER A 86 0.04 -59.22 24.07
C SER A 86 0.60 -58.59 25.34
N SER A 87 1.84 -58.10 25.29
CA SER A 87 2.53 -57.44 26.40
C SER A 87 3.02 -56.01 25.98
N PRO A 88 2.10 -55.06 25.75
CA PRO A 88 2.49 -53.75 25.23
C PRO A 88 3.33 -52.91 26.20
N SER A 89 3.47 -53.31 27.45
CA SER A 89 4.25 -52.63 28.50
C SER A 89 5.71 -53.11 28.52
N ASN A 90 6.39 -53.10 27.35
CA ASN A 90 7.77 -53.59 27.19
C ASN A 90 8.81 -52.49 27.51
N GLY A 91 8.74 -51.82 28.63
CA GLY A 91 9.68 -50.73 28.96
C GLY A 91 9.68 -49.63 27.87
N TYR A 92 10.87 -49.25 27.39
CA TYR A 92 11.00 -48.24 26.34
C TYR A 92 11.01 -48.82 24.92
N ALA A 93 10.72 -50.09 24.71
CA ALA A 93 10.73 -50.72 23.38
C ALA A 93 9.68 -50.11 22.43
N THR A 94 8.61 -49.50 22.98
CA THR A 94 7.60 -48.75 22.21
C THR A 94 7.93 -47.28 21.98
N TRP A 95 9.22 -46.91 22.03
CA TRP A 95 9.73 -45.56 21.79
C TRP A 95 9.22 -44.92 20.48
N TYR A 96 8.92 -45.73 19.47
CA TYR A 96 8.46 -45.30 18.16
C TYR A 96 7.14 -44.55 18.23
N VAL A 97 6.28 -44.81 19.21
CA VAL A 97 4.98 -44.12 19.37
C VAL A 97 5.21 -42.65 19.61
N ALA A 98 6.08 -42.32 20.56
CA ALA A 98 6.41 -40.91 20.85
C ALA A 98 7.27 -40.28 19.75
N ALA A 99 8.14 -41.04 19.10
CA ALA A 99 8.94 -40.61 17.96
C ALA A 99 8.05 -40.19 16.78
N VAL A 100 7.04 -41.00 16.41
CA VAL A 100 6.03 -40.68 15.40
C VAL A 100 5.25 -39.44 15.80
N GLY A 101 4.82 -39.32 17.05
CA GLY A 101 4.14 -38.12 17.57
C GLY A 101 4.99 -36.84 17.39
N THR A 102 6.28 -36.94 17.71
CA THR A 102 7.21 -35.81 17.54
C THR A 102 7.43 -35.47 16.07
N LEU A 103 7.65 -36.46 15.20
CA LEU A 103 7.84 -36.21 13.75
C LEU A 103 6.58 -35.58 13.12
N MET A 104 5.39 -36.08 13.44
CA MET A 104 4.13 -35.55 12.95
C MET A 104 3.85 -34.14 13.51
N THR A 105 4.28 -33.85 14.73
CA THR A 105 4.24 -32.48 15.29
C THR A 105 5.14 -31.53 14.52
N ILE A 106 6.34 -31.95 14.11
CA ILE A 106 7.22 -31.16 13.23
C ILE A 106 6.55 -30.91 11.90
N VAL A 107 5.97 -31.90 11.25
CA VAL A 107 5.23 -31.78 9.97
C VAL A 107 4.04 -30.82 10.13
N ALA A 108 3.28 -30.89 11.23
CA ALA A 108 2.15 -30.01 11.50
C ALA A 108 2.57 -28.55 11.68
N THR A 109 3.64 -28.28 12.45
CA THR A 109 4.18 -26.92 12.65
C THR A 109 4.71 -26.32 11.36
N ARG A 110 5.23 -27.14 10.44
CA ARG A 110 5.69 -26.75 9.10
C ARG A 110 4.56 -26.71 8.05
N LYS A 111 3.31 -26.56 8.50
CA LYS A 111 2.09 -26.26 7.73
C LYS A 111 1.50 -27.40 6.88
N ASN A 112 2.03 -28.63 6.96
CA ASN A 112 1.44 -29.80 6.30
C ASN A 112 0.54 -30.60 7.25
N GLN A 113 -0.47 -29.91 7.80
CA GLN A 113 -1.35 -30.41 8.85
C GLN A 113 -2.13 -31.66 8.46
N VAL A 114 -2.54 -31.77 7.18
CA VAL A 114 -3.27 -32.95 6.69
C VAL A 114 -2.41 -34.20 6.76
N VAL A 115 -1.15 -34.10 6.31
CA VAL A 115 -0.19 -35.22 6.37
C VAL A 115 0.06 -35.65 7.81
N ALA A 116 0.22 -34.66 8.73
CA ALA A 116 0.41 -34.94 10.14
C ALA A 116 -0.78 -35.72 10.75
N TRP A 117 -2.01 -35.35 10.41
CA TRP A 117 -3.21 -36.07 10.87
C TRP A 117 -3.32 -37.49 10.29
N ILE A 118 -2.94 -37.66 9.00
CA ILE A 118 -2.91 -39.02 8.40
C ILE A 118 -1.90 -39.89 9.14
N GLY A 119 -0.69 -39.36 9.44
CA GLY A 119 0.34 -40.12 10.17
C GLY A 119 -0.09 -40.54 11.57
N VAL A 120 -0.66 -39.61 12.35
CA VAL A 120 -1.17 -39.94 13.69
C VAL A 120 -2.39 -40.88 13.61
N GLY A 121 -3.27 -40.68 12.62
CA GLY A 121 -4.39 -41.59 12.37
C GLY A 121 -3.93 -43.01 12.08
N PHE A 122 -2.90 -43.17 11.25
CA PHE A 122 -2.26 -44.46 10.99
C PHE A 122 -1.73 -45.09 12.28
N LEU A 123 -1.00 -44.33 13.13
CA LEU A 123 -0.48 -44.82 14.39
C LEU A 123 -1.60 -45.32 15.31
N VAL A 124 -2.71 -44.59 15.41
CA VAL A 124 -3.89 -45.00 16.23
C VAL A 124 -4.47 -46.32 15.72
N VAL A 125 -4.71 -46.43 14.41
CA VAL A 125 -5.28 -47.66 13.80
C VAL A 125 -4.33 -48.83 13.98
N HIS A 126 -3.03 -48.64 13.70
CA HIS A 126 -2.02 -49.68 13.89
C HIS A 126 -2.00 -50.19 15.34
N THR A 127 -2.00 -49.29 16.33
CA THR A 127 -1.96 -49.65 17.75
C THR A 127 -3.21 -50.42 18.17
N ILE A 128 -4.41 -50.03 17.68
CA ILE A 128 -5.64 -50.76 17.96
C ILE A 128 -5.59 -52.18 17.39
N VAL A 129 -5.09 -52.33 16.16
CA VAL A 129 -4.99 -53.65 15.50
C VAL A 129 -3.93 -54.55 16.14
N TRP A 130 -2.77 -53.94 16.52
CA TRP A 130 -1.62 -54.70 17.03
C TRP A 130 -1.76 -55.11 18.52
N ALA A 131 -2.22 -54.18 19.40
CA ALA A 131 -2.25 -54.37 20.86
C ALA A 131 -3.63 -54.13 21.50
N GLY A 132 -4.63 -53.81 20.70
CA GLY A 132 -5.99 -53.52 21.15
C GLY A 132 -6.20 -52.06 21.62
N PRO A 133 -7.47 -51.67 21.85
CA PRO A 133 -7.81 -50.29 22.16
C PRO A 133 -7.28 -49.76 23.50
N ALA A 134 -7.08 -50.65 24.48
CA ALA A 134 -6.51 -50.27 25.78
C ALA A 134 -5.06 -49.80 25.68
N ALA A 135 -4.33 -50.26 24.67
CA ALA A 135 -2.94 -49.86 24.39
C ALA A 135 -2.79 -48.38 23.98
N LEU A 136 -3.84 -47.77 23.51
CA LEU A 136 -3.80 -46.30 23.17
C LEU A 136 -3.38 -45.44 24.38
N GLY A 137 -3.83 -45.79 25.57
CA GLY A 137 -3.45 -45.08 26.79
C GLY A 137 -2.08 -45.51 27.31
N SER A 138 -1.85 -46.84 27.46
CA SER A 138 -0.64 -47.41 28.09
C SER A 138 0.63 -47.16 27.25
N MET A 139 0.53 -47.11 25.90
CA MET A 139 1.64 -46.81 25.00
C MET A 139 1.85 -45.32 24.74
N GLY A 140 0.97 -44.45 25.23
CA GLY A 140 1.10 -43.01 25.07
C GLY A 140 0.65 -42.43 23.69
N VAL A 141 -0.10 -43.21 22.88
CA VAL A 141 -0.61 -42.77 21.58
C VAL A 141 -1.51 -41.54 21.72
N ILE A 142 -2.33 -41.47 22.79
CA ILE A 142 -3.16 -40.32 23.12
C ILE A 142 -2.28 -39.05 23.23
N GLY A 143 -1.08 -39.16 23.83
CA GLY A 143 -0.12 -38.07 23.92
C GLY A 143 0.30 -37.53 22.53
N SER A 144 0.57 -38.44 21.57
CA SER A 144 0.91 -38.04 20.18
C SER A 144 -0.23 -37.31 19.49
N VAL A 145 -1.48 -37.73 19.67
CA VAL A 145 -2.68 -37.05 19.16
C VAL A 145 -2.80 -35.64 19.77
N VAL A 146 -2.63 -35.51 21.08
CA VAL A 146 -2.69 -34.23 21.80
C VAL A 146 -1.60 -33.26 21.31
N TRP A 147 -0.37 -33.73 21.14
CA TRP A 147 0.73 -32.91 20.65
C TRP A 147 0.47 -32.36 19.25
N VAL A 148 0.00 -33.19 18.32
CA VAL A 148 -0.36 -32.74 16.97
C VAL A 148 -1.53 -31.73 17.01
N THR A 149 -2.54 -32.00 17.88
CA THR A 149 -3.67 -31.07 18.06
C THR A 149 -3.21 -29.68 18.54
N ILE A 150 -2.33 -29.68 19.58
CA ILE A 150 -1.73 -28.43 20.09
C ILE A 150 -0.93 -27.72 19.00
N ALA A 151 -0.09 -28.44 18.27
CA ALA A 151 0.72 -27.87 17.19
C ALA A 151 -0.14 -27.23 16.08
N VAL A 152 -1.21 -27.90 15.68
CA VAL A 152 -2.15 -27.40 14.65
C VAL A 152 -2.89 -26.17 15.15
N THR A 153 -3.44 -26.20 16.37
CA THR A 153 -4.18 -25.07 16.96
C THR A 153 -3.30 -23.85 17.16
N LEU A 154 -2.11 -24.05 17.71
CA LEU A 154 -1.14 -22.98 17.92
C LEU A 154 -0.68 -22.38 16.57
N SER A 155 -0.36 -23.23 15.60
CA SER A 155 0.04 -22.78 14.26
C SER A 155 -1.05 -21.97 13.56
N ARG A 156 -2.32 -22.35 13.70
CA ARG A 156 -3.47 -21.61 13.16
C ARG A 156 -3.70 -20.30 13.91
N GLY A 157 -3.60 -20.34 15.24
CA GLY A 157 -3.74 -19.14 16.08
C GLY A 157 -2.69 -18.08 15.76
N LEU A 158 -1.42 -18.47 15.69
CA LEU A 158 -0.32 -17.58 15.30
C LEU A 158 -0.49 -17.01 13.88
N ALA A 159 -0.96 -17.84 12.95
CA ALA A 159 -1.22 -17.39 11.59
C ALA A 159 -2.37 -16.36 11.51
N ARG A 160 -3.43 -16.53 12.35
CA ARG A 160 -4.51 -15.52 12.48
C ARG A 160 -3.99 -14.23 13.09
N ALA A 161 -3.34 -14.32 14.26
CA ALA A 161 -2.79 -13.14 14.92
C ALA A 161 -1.82 -12.35 14.01
N GLY A 162 -1.01 -13.05 13.22
CA GLY A 162 -0.13 -12.41 12.24
C GLY A 162 -0.87 -11.72 11.08
N ARG A 163 -2.04 -12.23 10.67
CA ARG A 163 -2.89 -11.55 9.67
C ARG A 163 -3.55 -10.30 10.26
N ASP A 164 -4.12 -10.44 11.44
CA ASP A 164 -4.81 -9.36 12.14
C ASP A 164 -3.85 -8.20 12.44
N ALA A 165 -2.64 -8.50 12.92
CA ALA A 165 -1.60 -7.50 13.15
C ALA A 165 -1.20 -6.72 11.87
N ARG A 166 -1.13 -7.41 10.71
CA ARG A 166 -0.84 -6.75 9.43
C ARG A 166 -2.02 -5.88 8.97
N GLN A 167 -3.24 -6.32 9.19
CA GLN A 167 -4.45 -5.56 8.86
C GLN A 167 -4.54 -4.29 9.71
N PHE A 168 -4.31 -4.38 11.02
CA PHE A 168 -4.24 -3.20 11.90
C PHE A 168 -3.16 -2.22 11.48
N ALA A 169 -1.94 -2.71 11.16
CA ALA A 169 -0.86 -1.85 10.71
C ALA A 169 -1.15 -1.14 9.38
N ARG A 170 -1.94 -1.75 8.48
CA ARG A 170 -2.41 -1.08 7.25
C ARG A 170 -3.45 -0.01 7.55
N ALA A 171 -4.46 -0.33 8.35
CA ALA A 171 -5.49 0.62 8.74
C ALA A 171 -4.92 1.84 9.48
N GLU A 172 -3.92 1.64 10.33
CA GLU A 172 -3.20 2.73 11.02
C GLU A 172 -2.48 3.65 10.03
N ARG A 173 -1.80 3.10 9.03
CA ARG A 173 -1.15 3.90 7.98
C ARG A 173 -2.15 4.70 7.16
N GLU A 174 -3.23 4.07 6.70
CA GLU A 174 -4.31 4.73 5.95
C GLU A 174 -4.93 5.88 6.77
N ALA A 175 -5.17 5.65 8.08
CA ALA A 175 -5.69 6.69 8.96
C ALA A 175 -4.71 7.86 9.12
N THR A 176 -3.40 7.59 9.24
CA THR A 176 -2.37 8.62 9.35
C THR A 176 -2.24 9.43 8.06
N GLU A 177 -2.27 8.77 6.90
CA GLU A 177 -2.25 9.42 5.59
C GLU A 177 -3.48 10.32 5.39
N TRP A 178 -4.66 9.83 5.79
CA TRP A 178 -5.88 10.61 5.73
C TRP A 178 -5.85 11.84 6.65
N GLN A 179 -5.33 11.69 7.88
CA GLN A 179 -5.14 12.81 8.80
C GLN A 179 -4.19 13.86 8.23
N ALA A 180 -3.04 13.43 7.69
CA ALA A 180 -2.09 14.34 7.07
C ALA A 180 -2.68 15.10 5.88
N ALA A 181 -3.48 14.43 5.04
CA ALA A 181 -4.20 15.06 3.94
C ALA A 181 -5.21 16.11 4.43
N GLN A 182 -5.98 15.79 5.49
CA GLN A 182 -6.92 16.74 6.10
C GLN A 182 -6.23 17.97 6.69
N GLU A 183 -5.12 17.77 7.40
CA GLU A 183 -4.32 18.87 7.96
C GLU A 183 -3.76 19.77 6.85
N ALA A 184 -3.27 19.19 5.76
CA ALA A 184 -2.80 19.94 4.59
C ALA A 184 -3.91 20.78 3.96
N HIS A 185 -5.13 20.22 3.81
CA HIS A 185 -6.28 20.95 3.31
C HIS A 185 -6.73 22.10 4.23
N LEU A 186 -6.73 21.88 5.54
CA LEU A 186 -7.05 22.93 6.50
C LEU A 186 -6.00 24.04 6.49
N TYR A 187 -4.73 23.69 6.44
CA TYR A 187 -3.63 24.65 6.33
C TYR A 187 -3.74 25.49 5.05
N GLU A 188 -3.98 24.84 3.91
CA GLU A 188 -4.18 25.56 2.64
C GLU A 188 -5.35 26.54 2.69
N ARG A 189 -6.48 26.12 3.28
CA ARG A 189 -7.64 27.00 3.49
C ARG A 189 -7.30 28.18 4.39
N GLN A 190 -6.55 27.96 5.46
CA GLN A 190 -6.15 29.01 6.40
C GLN A 190 -5.22 30.03 5.73
N VAL A 191 -4.19 29.58 5.01
CA VAL A 191 -3.28 30.46 4.26
C VAL A 191 -4.06 31.32 3.25
N ARG A 192 -5.03 30.72 2.56
CA ARG A 192 -5.89 31.42 1.61
C ARG A 192 -6.76 32.49 2.26
N LEU A 193 -7.39 32.13 3.38
CA LEU A 193 -8.21 33.06 4.14
C LEU A 193 -7.39 34.24 4.67
N GLU A 194 -6.17 33.95 5.13
CA GLU A 194 -5.23 34.97 5.60
C GLU A 194 -4.82 35.91 4.46
N HIS A 195 -4.49 35.36 3.28
CA HIS A 195 -4.15 36.18 2.10
C HIS A 195 -5.30 37.11 1.70
N THR A 196 -6.51 36.57 1.55
CA THR A 196 -7.70 37.35 1.20
C THR A 196 -8.00 38.41 2.27
N SER A 197 -7.87 38.02 3.55
CA SER A 197 -8.12 38.95 4.68
C SER A 197 -7.09 40.08 4.73
N ARG A 198 -5.82 39.81 4.47
CA ARG A 198 -4.78 40.86 4.41
C ARG A 198 -5.09 41.92 3.36
N LEU A 199 -5.69 41.52 2.24
CA LEU A 199 -6.08 42.43 1.18
C LEU A 199 -7.38 43.19 1.51
N ALA A 200 -8.40 42.49 1.98
CA ALA A 200 -9.75 43.01 2.17
C ALA A 200 -9.92 43.84 3.46
N VAL A 201 -9.41 43.35 4.60
CA VAL A 201 -9.66 43.94 5.92
C VAL A 201 -9.23 45.40 6.05
N PRO A 202 -8.04 45.84 5.55
CA PRO A 202 -7.63 47.24 5.64
C PRO A 202 -8.57 48.17 4.90
N MET A 203 -9.08 47.74 3.75
CA MET A 203 -10.03 48.52 2.94
C MET A 203 -11.42 48.57 3.62
N LEU A 204 -11.92 47.44 4.11
CA LEU A 204 -13.19 47.40 4.83
C LEU A 204 -13.16 48.27 6.09
N ARG A 205 -12.08 48.25 6.88
CA ARG A 205 -11.91 49.13 8.04
C ARG A 205 -11.97 50.60 7.61
N ARG A 206 -11.29 50.98 6.52
CA ARG A 206 -11.30 52.34 6.01
C ARG A 206 -12.70 52.79 5.57
N ILE A 207 -13.50 51.89 4.97
CA ILE A 207 -14.89 52.16 4.60
C ILE A 207 -15.71 52.44 5.85
N VAL A 208 -15.58 51.59 6.89
CA VAL A 208 -16.31 51.77 8.15
C VAL A 208 -15.93 53.05 8.89
N GLU A 209 -14.63 53.30 9.05
CA GLU A 209 -14.11 54.49 9.71
C GLU A 209 -14.61 55.79 9.03
N ARG A 210 -14.76 55.76 7.73
CA ARG A 210 -15.26 56.92 6.96
C ARG A 210 -16.76 56.89 6.72
N GLN A 211 -17.49 55.98 7.36
CA GLN A 211 -18.96 55.86 7.24
C GLN A 211 -19.44 55.80 5.78
N GLY A 212 -18.65 55.09 4.91
CA GLY A 212 -18.94 54.98 3.49
C GLY A 212 -18.59 56.21 2.63
N ARG A 213 -18.08 57.29 3.20
CA ARG A 213 -17.67 58.49 2.48
C ARG A 213 -16.29 58.32 1.87
N LEU A 214 -16.25 57.70 0.69
CA LEU A 214 -15.03 57.46 -0.04
C LEU A 214 -14.82 58.49 -1.18
N THR A 215 -13.58 58.90 -1.39
CA THR A 215 -13.20 59.65 -2.58
C THR A 215 -13.34 58.79 -3.85
N THR A 216 -13.36 59.43 -5.03
CA THR A 216 -13.42 58.72 -6.32
C THR A 216 -12.27 57.73 -6.48
N ALA A 217 -11.05 58.14 -6.11
CA ALA A 217 -9.85 57.28 -6.15
C ALA A 217 -9.99 56.10 -5.21
N GLN A 218 -10.51 56.28 -3.99
CA GLN A 218 -10.74 55.19 -3.03
C GLN A 218 -11.83 54.20 -3.49
N ARG A 219 -12.89 54.68 -4.14
CA ARG A 219 -13.91 53.82 -4.75
C ARG A 219 -13.32 52.99 -5.88
N GLN A 220 -12.44 53.59 -6.69
CA GLN A 220 -11.77 52.86 -7.76
C GLN A 220 -10.83 51.78 -7.21
N GLU A 221 -10.08 52.05 -6.14
CA GLU A 221 -9.23 51.06 -5.47
C GLU A 221 -10.08 49.91 -4.86
N CYS A 222 -11.28 50.21 -4.33
CA CYS A 222 -12.19 49.15 -3.89
C CYS A 222 -12.64 48.22 -5.04
N ARG A 223 -12.90 48.79 -6.23
CA ARG A 223 -13.24 47.99 -7.42
C ARG A 223 -12.07 47.12 -7.89
N TYR A 224 -10.85 47.62 -7.87
CA TYR A 224 -9.67 46.83 -8.20
C TYR A 224 -9.48 45.68 -7.22
N LEU A 225 -9.67 45.92 -5.93
CA LEU A 225 -9.57 44.90 -4.89
C LEU A 225 -10.69 43.85 -5.01
N GLU A 226 -11.93 44.29 -5.28
CA GLU A 226 -13.06 43.39 -5.52
C GLU A 226 -12.77 42.46 -6.71
N ALA A 227 -12.29 43.03 -7.81
CA ALA A 227 -11.94 42.28 -8.99
C ALA A 227 -10.77 41.29 -8.70
N ALA A 228 -9.76 41.71 -7.93
CA ALA A 228 -8.68 40.81 -7.55
C ALA A 228 -9.15 39.63 -6.68
N ILE A 229 -10.09 39.88 -5.75
CA ILE A 229 -10.68 38.80 -4.93
C ILE A 229 -11.54 37.86 -5.81
N ARG A 230 -12.24 38.39 -6.79
CA ARG A 230 -13.02 37.61 -7.76
C ARG A 230 -12.09 36.71 -8.60
N ASP A 231 -10.93 37.20 -9.01
CA ASP A 231 -9.94 36.40 -9.72
C ASP A 231 -9.37 35.26 -8.86
N GLU A 232 -9.12 35.49 -7.57
CA GLU A 232 -8.69 34.44 -6.63
C GLU A 232 -9.74 33.31 -6.49
N ILE A 233 -11.02 33.61 -6.73
CA ILE A 233 -12.12 32.64 -6.65
C ILE A 233 -12.33 31.92 -7.99
N ARG A 234 -12.35 32.67 -9.11
CA ARG A 234 -12.76 32.16 -10.42
C ARG A 234 -11.62 31.80 -11.36
N GLY A 235 -10.46 32.43 -11.19
CA GLY A 235 -9.29 32.28 -12.05
C GLY A 235 -8.06 31.79 -11.31
N ARG A 236 -8.24 31.09 -10.20
CA ARG A 236 -7.16 30.74 -9.28
C ARG A 236 -5.97 30.05 -9.93
N ARG A 237 -6.21 29.08 -10.81
CA ARG A 237 -5.14 28.35 -11.49
C ARG A 237 -4.38 29.19 -12.49
N LEU A 238 -4.97 30.31 -12.93
CA LEU A 238 -4.36 31.29 -13.81
C LEU A 238 -3.52 32.33 -13.06
N LEU A 239 -3.39 32.25 -11.73
CA LEU A 239 -2.74 33.27 -10.92
C LEU A 239 -1.39 32.79 -10.36
N ASN A 240 -0.33 33.58 -10.67
CA ASN A 240 0.91 33.66 -9.91
C ASN A 240 1.18 35.15 -9.62
N ASP A 241 2.29 35.45 -8.97
CA ASP A 241 2.60 36.85 -8.59
C ASP A 241 2.76 37.77 -9.80
N GLU A 242 3.34 37.28 -10.91
CA GLU A 242 3.54 38.06 -12.10
C GLU A 242 2.20 38.32 -12.86
N VAL A 243 1.33 37.30 -12.97
CA VAL A 243 -0.03 37.49 -13.54
C VAL A 243 -0.82 38.50 -12.71
N ARG A 244 -0.80 38.40 -11.36
CA ARG A 244 -1.48 39.38 -10.49
C ARG A 244 -0.99 40.82 -10.77
N LYS A 245 0.31 40.97 -10.90
CA LYS A 245 0.94 42.27 -11.19
C LYS A 245 0.51 42.84 -12.55
N GLN A 246 0.52 42.00 -13.59
CA GLN A 246 0.15 42.44 -14.96
C GLN A 246 -1.35 42.72 -15.08
N VAL A 247 -2.21 41.89 -14.48
CA VAL A 247 -3.67 42.12 -14.41
C VAL A 247 -3.98 43.44 -13.69
N MET A 248 -3.34 43.69 -12.55
CA MET A 248 -3.52 44.95 -11.84
C MET A 248 -3.04 46.16 -12.65
N ALA A 249 -1.92 46.02 -13.34
CA ALA A 249 -1.41 47.11 -14.24
C ALA A 249 -2.39 47.37 -15.40
N ALA A 250 -2.94 46.31 -16.02
CA ALA A 250 -3.95 46.45 -17.09
C ALA A 250 -5.22 47.15 -16.58
N ARG A 251 -5.73 46.77 -15.41
CA ARG A 251 -6.91 47.43 -14.80
C ARG A 251 -6.65 48.91 -14.48
N ARG A 252 -5.43 49.25 -14.04
CA ARG A 252 -5.05 50.64 -13.78
C ARG A 252 -4.95 51.46 -15.06
N ARG A 253 -4.68 50.84 -16.22
CA ARG A 253 -4.77 51.49 -17.55
C ARG A 253 -6.21 51.67 -18.00
N GLY A 254 -7.19 51.03 -17.35
CA GLY A 254 -8.62 51.12 -17.68
C GLY A 254 -9.20 49.81 -18.29
N ALA A 255 -8.37 48.81 -18.54
CA ALA A 255 -8.82 47.57 -19.15
C ALA A 255 -9.71 46.73 -18.20
N ILE A 256 -10.71 46.06 -18.76
CA ILE A 256 -11.55 45.05 -18.09
C ILE A 256 -10.83 43.72 -18.27
N VAL A 257 -10.37 43.12 -17.15
CA VAL A 257 -9.68 41.82 -17.20
C VAL A 257 -10.53 40.76 -16.49
N THR A 258 -10.79 39.66 -17.19
CA THR A 258 -11.55 38.49 -16.68
C THR A 258 -10.69 37.24 -16.76
N LEU A 259 -10.51 36.55 -15.62
CA LEU A 259 -9.82 35.27 -15.52
C LEU A 259 -10.84 34.17 -15.19
N LEU A 260 -10.89 33.13 -16.01
CA LEU A 260 -11.83 32.01 -15.88
C LEU A 260 -11.07 30.68 -15.86
N ASP A 261 -11.19 29.97 -14.75
CA ASP A 261 -10.66 28.62 -14.62
C ASP A 261 -11.78 27.62 -14.86
N GLU A 262 -11.70 26.90 -15.97
CA GLU A 262 -12.66 25.87 -16.41
C GLU A 262 -12.08 24.45 -16.21
N GLY A 263 -11.04 24.29 -15.35
CA GLY A 263 -10.44 23.00 -15.00
C GLY A 263 -9.36 22.51 -15.99
N GLY A 264 -9.03 23.29 -17.03
CA GLY A 264 -8.07 22.88 -18.06
C GLY A 264 -6.61 22.79 -17.60
N MET A 265 -6.30 23.17 -16.37
CA MET A 265 -4.96 23.09 -15.78
C MET A 265 -4.91 22.25 -14.50
N ASP A 266 -5.88 21.34 -14.28
CA ASP A 266 -5.95 20.56 -13.06
C ASP A 266 -4.81 19.54 -12.91
N ASP A 267 -4.29 19.06 -14.02
CA ASP A 267 -3.21 18.10 -14.17
C ASP A 267 -1.82 18.75 -14.42
N VAL A 268 -1.75 20.10 -14.54
CA VAL A 268 -0.51 20.84 -14.82
C VAL A 268 0.11 21.34 -13.52
N GLU A 269 1.33 20.89 -13.20
CA GLU A 269 2.02 21.26 -11.96
C GLU A 269 3.48 21.68 -12.20
N GLY A 270 4.11 22.26 -11.18
CA GLY A 270 5.54 22.57 -11.14
C GLY A 270 5.99 23.57 -12.20
N LEU A 271 7.12 23.26 -12.85
CA LEU A 271 7.79 24.14 -13.81
C LEU A 271 6.96 24.43 -15.07
N GLU A 272 6.12 23.48 -15.49
CA GLU A 272 5.27 23.67 -16.65
C GLU A 272 4.18 24.69 -16.36
N ARG A 273 3.51 24.60 -15.21
CA ARG A 273 2.55 25.60 -14.77
C ARG A 273 3.15 27.00 -14.68
N ASP A 274 4.34 27.10 -14.08
CA ASP A 274 5.02 28.40 -13.95
C ASP A 274 5.36 29.02 -15.32
N ALA A 275 5.75 28.21 -16.28
CA ALA A 275 6.03 28.66 -17.63
C ALA A 275 4.79 29.17 -18.35
N ILE A 276 3.65 28.44 -18.29
CA ILE A 276 2.36 28.83 -18.85
C ILE A 276 1.90 30.16 -18.22
N LEU A 277 2.00 30.31 -16.90
CA LEU A 277 1.58 31.52 -16.20
C LEU A 277 2.47 32.73 -16.51
N ASN A 278 3.78 32.52 -16.70
CA ASN A 278 4.68 33.58 -17.09
C ASN A 278 4.41 34.07 -18.54
N GLU A 279 4.07 33.15 -19.45
CA GLU A 279 3.66 33.47 -20.80
C GLU A 279 2.31 34.22 -20.80
N LEU A 280 1.34 33.77 -19.98
CA LEU A 280 0.10 34.50 -19.75
C LEU A 280 0.35 35.94 -19.24
N ALA A 281 1.23 36.07 -18.25
CA ALA A 281 1.60 37.40 -17.71
C ALA A 281 2.19 38.29 -18.77
N ALA A 282 3.10 37.76 -19.60
CA ALA A 282 3.70 38.52 -20.71
C ALA A 282 2.65 38.95 -21.73
N ALA A 283 1.71 38.07 -22.08
CA ALA A 283 0.62 38.41 -23.01
C ALA A 283 -0.28 39.54 -22.47
N ILE A 284 -0.70 39.45 -21.19
CA ILE A 284 -1.51 40.51 -20.55
C ILE A 284 -0.73 41.85 -20.46
N GLY A 285 0.58 41.75 -20.22
CA GLY A 285 1.44 42.93 -20.12
C GLY A 285 1.69 43.63 -21.44
N SER A 286 1.72 42.92 -22.58
CA SER A 286 2.05 43.44 -23.90
C SER A 286 0.88 44.04 -24.64
N THR A 287 -0.37 43.64 -24.33
CA THR A 287 -1.57 44.17 -25.02
C THR A 287 -2.05 45.50 -24.46
N ASN A 288 -2.62 46.32 -25.35
CA ASN A 288 -3.33 47.55 -25.02
C ASN A 288 -4.85 47.40 -25.19
N ALA A 289 -5.36 46.17 -25.22
CA ALA A 289 -6.78 45.88 -25.35
C ALA A 289 -7.58 46.48 -24.19
N ASP A 290 -8.81 46.90 -24.48
CA ASP A 290 -9.75 47.46 -23.50
C ASP A 290 -10.42 46.35 -22.69
N THR A 291 -10.60 45.17 -23.30
CA THR A 291 -11.12 43.96 -22.64
C THR A 291 -10.15 42.81 -22.86
N ILE A 292 -9.74 42.13 -21.77
CA ILE A 292 -8.84 40.97 -21.79
C ILE A 292 -9.55 39.79 -21.10
N ILE A 293 -9.72 38.70 -21.82
CA ILE A 293 -10.32 37.46 -21.29
C ILE A 293 -9.28 36.35 -21.37
N ALA A 294 -8.90 35.80 -20.24
CA ALA A 294 -8.06 34.60 -20.17
C ALA A 294 -8.85 33.48 -19.55
N ARG A 295 -8.87 32.31 -20.21
CA ARG A 295 -9.55 31.11 -19.71
C ARG A 295 -8.70 29.86 -19.90
N THR A 296 -8.80 28.91 -18.97
CA THR A 296 -8.24 27.58 -19.18
C THR A 296 -9.09 26.82 -20.20
N ALA A 297 -8.44 26.08 -21.12
CA ALA A 297 -9.18 25.28 -22.08
C ALA A 297 -9.75 24.03 -21.42
N ALA A 298 -11.07 23.82 -21.52
CA ALA A 298 -11.73 22.63 -20.96
C ALA A 298 -11.37 21.36 -21.75
N GLY A 299 -11.04 20.29 -21.04
CA GLY A 299 -10.78 18.96 -21.62
C GLY A 299 -9.32 18.69 -22.04
N PRO A 300 -9.04 17.53 -22.66
CA PRO A 300 -7.69 17.07 -23.01
C PRO A 300 -7.19 17.72 -24.32
N ASN A 301 -7.23 19.06 -24.38
CA ASN A 301 -6.76 19.81 -25.54
C ASN A 301 -5.26 20.12 -25.42
N ALA A 302 -4.60 20.31 -26.58
CA ALA A 302 -3.22 20.76 -26.64
C ALA A 302 -3.00 22.16 -26.03
N THR A 303 -4.06 22.98 -25.94
CA THR A 303 -4.06 24.34 -25.41
C THR A 303 -4.35 24.30 -23.91
N ALA A 304 -3.49 24.91 -23.09
CA ALA A 304 -3.69 25.08 -21.65
C ALA A 304 -4.54 26.33 -21.35
N VAL A 305 -4.20 27.45 -21.98
CA VAL A 305 -4.84 28.74 -21.73
C VAL A 305 -5.08 29.48 -23.06
N THR A 306 -6.28 30.05 -23.22
CA THR A 306 -6.59 30.96 -24.32
C THR A 306 -6.71 32.37 -23.77
N VAL A 307 -6.07 33.32 -24.41
CA VAL A 307 -6.12 34.77 -24.11
C VAL A 307 -6.67 35.52 -25.29
N VAL A 308 -7.73 36.29 -25.05
CA VAL A 308 -8.33 37.16 -26.07
C VAL A 308 -8.32 38.60 -25.57
N GLY A 309 -7.76 39.47 -26.34
CA GLY A 309 -7.78 40.91 -26.11
C GLY A 309 -8.62 41.60 -27.18
N LEU A 310 -9.60 42.38 -26.77
CA LEU A 310 -10.50 43.13 -27.62
C LEU A 310 -10.28 44.62 -27.42
N ARG A 311 -10.22 45.37 -28.52
CA ARG A 311 -10.21 46.82 -28.51
C ARG A 311 -11.57 47.32 -28.97
N SER A 312 -12.21 48.14 -28.14
CA SER A 312 -13.52 48.70 -28.45
C SER A 312 -13.36 49.88 -29.39
N THR A 313 -14.12 49.91 -30.46
CA THR A 313 -14.17 51.06 -31.40
C THR A 313 -15.01 52.19 -30.83
N ASP A 314 -15.94 51.90 -29.88
CA ASP A 314 -16.77 52.85 -29.16
C ASP A 314 -16.56 52.77 -27.64
N PRO A 315 -15.87 53.75 -27.01
CA PRO A 315 -15.57 53.70 -25.58
C PRO A 315 -16.82 53.76 -24.66
N SER A 316 -17.99 54.16 -25.18
CA SER A 316 -19.22 54.20 -24.41
C SER A 316 -19.87 52.84 -24.24
N VAL A 317 -19.67 51.92 -25.19
CA VAL A 317 -20.23 50.54 -25.17
C VAL A 317 -19.35 49.60 -24.33
N SER A 318 -18.01 49.79 -24.40
CA SER A 318 -17.05 49.01 -23.59
C SER A 318 -17.29 49.17 -22.08
N ALA A 319 -17.76 50.33 -21.63
CA ALA A 319 -18.05 50.59 -20.22
C ALA A 319 -19.24 49.75 -19.65
N LEU A 320 -20.08 49.18 -20.51
CA LEU A 320 -21.25 48.40 -20.17
C LEU A 320 -20.99 46.88 -20.22
N GLY A 321 -19.79 46.43 -20.69
CA GLY A 321 -19.44 45.03 -20.78
C GLY A 321 -20.25 44.25 -21.83
N GLN A 322 -20.81 44.93 -22.83
CA GLN A 322 -21.49 44.29 -23.96
C GLN A 322 -20.53 44.20 -25.15
N ASP A 323 -20.45 43.02 -25.76
CA ASP A 323 -19.70 42.80 -26.98
C ASP A 323 -20.33 43.64 -28.11
N SER A 324 -19.57 44.54 -28.65
CA SER A 324 -19.99 45.28 -29.85
C SER A 324 -19.59 44.52 -31.10
N PRO A 325 -20.44 44.45 -32.15
CA PRO A 325 -20.09 43.78 -33.39
C PRO A 325 -18.88 44.43 -34.11
N ASP A 326 -18.40 45.59 -33.63
CA ASP A 326 -17.28 46.33 -34.19
C ASP A 326 -16.01 46.22 -33.33
N ASP A 327 -15.93 45.32 -32.33
CA ASP A 327 -14.74 45.09 -31.49
C ASP A 327 -13.62 44.45 -32.33
N GLU A 328 -12.47 45.13 -32.40
CA GLU A 328 -11.27 44.64 -33.09
C GLU A 328 -10.45 43.72 -32.17
N VAL A 329 -10.10 42.51 -32.63
CA VAL A 329 -9.23 41.57 -31.87
C VAL A 329 -7.80 42.10 -31.87
N ASP A 330 -7.33 42.62 -30.74
CA ASP A 330 -5.98 43.14 -30.54
C ASP A 330 -4.99 42.03 -30.18
N LEU A 331 -5.48 40.98 -29.49
CA LEU A 331 -4.67 39.85 -29.09
C LEU A 331 -5.50 38.55 -29.18
N TRP A 332 -4.95 37.55 -29.84
CA TRP A 332 -5.40 36.18 -29.77
C TRP A 332 -4.20 35.30 -29.53
N LEU A 333 -4.13 34.64 -28.37
CA LEU A 333 -3.02 33.76 -27.99
C LEU A 333 -3.54 32.46 -27.37
N GLU A 334 -3.04 31.37 -27.89
CA GLU A 334 -3.24 30.03 -27.31
C GLU A 334 -1.91 29.56 -26.74
N ILE A 335 -1.86 29.32 -25.42
CA ILE A 335 -0.69 28.84 -24.71
C ILE A 335 -0.79 27.31 -24.64
N PRO A 336 0.11 26.58 -25.31
CA PRO A 336 0.05 25.11 -25.37
C PRO A 336 0.53 24.46 -24.07
N ARG A 337 0.11 23.21 -23.86
CA ARG A 337 0.73 22.31 -22.89
C ARG A 337 2.07 21.82 -23.43
N ARG A 338 3.12 21.89 -22.62
CA ARG A 338 4.49 21.57 -23.06
C ARG A 338 4.73 20.10 -23.38
N GLU A 339 4.04 19.18 -22.74
CA GLU A 339 4.16 17.74 -23.04
C GLU A 339 3.72 17.43 -24.48
N GLN A 340 2.70 18.13 -24.97
CA GLN A 340 2.18 17.97 -26.33
C GLN A 340 3.05 18.71 -27.36
N ALA A 341 3.58 19.87 -27.00
CA ALA A 341 4.48 20.61 -27.88
C ALA A 341 5.79 19.83 -28.14
N ALA A 342 6.33 19.14 -27.15
CA ALA A 342 7.52 18.29 -27.31
C ALA A 342 7.24 17.01 -28.13
N PHE A 343 5.99 16.54 -28.17
CA PHE A 343 5.57 15.41 -28.99
C PHE A 343 5.36 15.84 -30.45
N ASP A 344 4.70 16.97 -30.69
CA ASP A 344 4.45 17.52 -32.02
C ASP A 344 5.76 17.96 -32.70
N ASP A 345 6.71 18.55 -31.97
CA ASP A 345 8.05 18.86 -32.50
C ASP A 345 8.83 17.59 -32.91
N ARG A 346 8.74 16.52 -32.13
CA ARG A 346 9.35 15.23 -32.51
C ARG A 346 8.66 14.60 -33.71
N LEU A 347 7.34 14.69 -33.80
CA LEU A 347 6.57 14.18 -34.93
C LEU A 347 6.91 14.96 -36.21
N MET A 348 7.03 16.29 -36.13
CA MET A 348 7.44 17.13 -37.25
C MET A 348 8.89 16.91 -37.68
N GLN A 349 9.81 16.64 -36.73
CA GLN A 349 11.20 16.26 -37.04
C GLN A 349 11.28 14.90 -37.74
N VAL A 350 10.48 13.93 -37.34
CA VAL A 350 10.42 12.61 -38.00
C VAL A 350 9.83 12.73 -39.42
N LEU A 351 8.75 13.48 -39.60
CA LEU A 351 8.11 13.69 -40.92
C LEU A 351 8.96 14.52 -41.88
N THR A 352 9.85 15.39 -41.38
CA THR A 352 10.80 16.14 -42.20
C THR A 352 12.08 15.38 -42.51
N ALA A 353 12.45 14.35 -41.72
CA ALA A 353 13.60 13.49 -41.96
C ALA A 353 13.32 12.36 -43.01
N GLU A 354 12.05 12.08 -43.30
CA GLU A 354 11.63 11.09 -44.32
C GLU A 354 11.40 11.69 -45.73
N LYS A 355 11.67 12.98 -45.95
CA LYS A 355 11.66 13.61 -47.27
C LYS A 355 13.09 13.94 -47.72
#